data_ba7b603d74b4fbe546b071a71a43abe9
#
_entry.id   ba7b603d74b4fbe546b071a71a43abe9
#
_cell.length_a   1.000
_cell.length_b   1.000
_cell.length_c   1.000
_cell.angle_alpha   90.00
_cell.angle_beta   90.00
_cell.angle_gamma   90.00
#
_symmetry.space_group_name_H-M   'P 1'
#
loop_
_entity.id
_entity.type
_entity.pdbx_description
1 polymer ?
#
loop_
_entity_poly.entity_id
_entity_poly.type
_entity_poly.pdbx_seq_one_letter_code
_entity_poly.pdbx_strand_id
1 'polypeptide(L)'
;YNNYLFDVNSYNNNKYANSMGASIINRYSADYRSGINDWSYQIDFDYNPSPAHHIKFGTGYIYHRFRPEVMTSKISEKTGDKVDRDTTYHSIANSRIYGHELSAYLEDNIKVNDRLRLNLGLHFSLFQVQKQSYSSLQPRVSARYQLGKDVTLKTSYTQMSQYVHLLSSMPIAMPTDLWVPVTKKIKPMRSHQYSLGGYYTGIEGWEFSVEGYYKDMYNVLEYKEGVSFFGSSAGWENKVEMGKGRSAGIEFMAQKTLGKTTGWLSYTLSKSDRQFAKGGINNGERFPYKYDRRHNINLTINHKFSERIDIGASWVFYTGGTSTIPEEKTAVIRPSDSTNNGFGGGYGYGDYFDSGITSPTIGEASYVEHRNNYRLPASHRLNVGVNFNKKTKHGMRTWNISLYNAYNAMNPTFVYRSTSKNDPYKPIIKKYTILPLIPSFTYTYKF
;
A
#
# COMPACT_ATOMS: atom_id res chain seq x y z
N TYR A 1 -8.63 4.28 19.75
CA TYR A 1 -8.69 2.85 19.45
C TYR A 1 -8.84 2.63 17.96
N ASN A 2 -7.96 1.81 17.39
CA ASN A 2 -8.01 1.39 16.00
C ASN A 2 -8.04 -0.14 15.94
N ASN A 3 -8.86 -0.69 15.04
CA ASN A 3 -8.99 -2.12 14.83
C ASN A 3 -9.02 -2.43 13.34
N TYR A 4 -8.03 -3.17 12.89
CA TYR A 4 -8.03 -3.78 11.56
C TYR A 4 -8.04 -5.30 11.73
N LEU A 5 -9.08 -5.93 11.21
CA LEU A 5 -9.21 -7.39 11.19
C LEU A 5 -9.59 -7.82 9.78
N PHE A 6 -8.87 -8.78 9.28
CA PHE A 6 -9.13 -9.43 8.01
C PHE A 6 -9.34 -10.93 8.25
N ASP A 7 -10.42 -11.47 7.70
CA ASP A 7 -10.81 -12.87 7.84
C ASP A 7 -11.20 -13.42 6.45
N VAL A 8 -10.58 -14.51 6.02
CA VAL A 8 -10.91 -15.21 4.79
C VAL A 8 -11.24 -16.66 5.10
N ASN A 9 -12.44 -17.05 4.74
CA ASN A 9 -12.89 -18.42 4.80
C ASN A 9 -12.94 -18.97 3.39
N SER A 10 -12.15 -20.00 3.10
CA SER A 10 -12.17 -20.73 1.85
C SER A 10 -12.76 -22.11 2.07
N TYR A 11 -13.71 -22.47 1.25
CA TYR A 11 -14.35 -23.77 1.31
C TYR A 11 -14.38 -24.41 -0.09
N ASN A 12 -13.88 -25.64 -0.18
CA ASN A 12 -13.95 -26.45 -1.39
C ASN A 12 -14.57 -27.81 -1.06
N ASN A 13 -15.53 -28.24 -1.89
CA ASN A 13 -16.21 -29.50 -1.74
C ASN A 13 -16.26 -30.22 -3.10
N ASN A 14 -15.40 -31.21 -3.26
CA ASN A 14 -15.31 -32.00 -4.46
C ASN A 14 -16.00 -33.36 -4.24
N LYS A 15 -16.89 -33.72 -5.16
CA LYS A 15 -17.58 -35.00 -5.17
C LYS A 15 -17.32 -35.71 -6.49
N TYR A 16 -16.77 -36.89 -6.45
CA TYR A 16 -16.54 -37.74 -7.63
C TYR A 16 -16.75 -39.21 -7.28
N ALA A 17 -16.95 -40.05 -8.31
CA ALA A 17 -17.04 -41.49 -8.14
C ALA A 17 -15.70 -42.16 -8.44
N ASN A 18 -15.30 -43.14 -7.64
CA ASN A 18 -14.11 -43.93 -7.93
C ASN A 18 -14.45 -44.98 -9.03
N SER A 19 -13.45 -45.73 -9.50
CA SER A 19 -13.60 -46.78 -10.53
C SER A 19 -14.57 -47.90 -10.15
N MET A 20 -14.93 -48.06 -8.89
CA MET A 20 -15.90 -49.02 -8.36
C MET A 20 -17.27 -48.40 -8.10
N GLY A 21 -17.51 -47.16 -8.53
CA GLY A 21 -18.78 -46.45 -8.38
C GLY A 21 -19.07 -45.88 -6.99
N ALA A 22 -18.15 -46.02 -6.01
CA ALA A 22 -18.33 -45.45 -4.71
C ALA A 22 -18.13 -43.91 -4.75
N SER A 23 -18.99 -43.16 -4.07
CA SER A 23 -18.91 -41.70 -3.99
C SER A 23 -17.77 -41.30 -3.05
N ILE A 24 -16.80 -40.54 -3.55
CA ILE A 24 -15.75 -39.89 -2.76
C ILE A 24 -16.11 -38.44 -2.58
N ILE A 25 -16.08 -37.96 -1.36
CA ILE A 25 -16.32 -36.56 -0.98
C ILE A 25 -15.09 -36.02 -0.27
N ASN A 26 -14.41 -35.08 -0.92
CA ASN A 26 -13.28 -34.35 -0.35
C ASN A 26 -13.73 -32.95 0.01
N ARG A 27 -13.66 -32.62 1.29
CA ARG A 27 -13.95 -31.29 1.81
C ARG A 27 -12.67 -30.66 2.33
N TYR A 28 -12.38 -29.47 1.86
CA TYR A 28 -11.28 -28.65 2.33
C TYR A 28 -11.85 -27.31 2.79
N SER A 29 -11.50 -26.91 4.01
CA SER A 29 -11.75 -25.55 4.48
C SER A 29 -10.47 -24.94 5.00
N ALA A 30 -10.24 -23.66 4.71
CA ALA A 30 -9.14 -22.91 5.26
C ALA A 30 -9.65 -21.56 5.74
N ASP A 31 -9.37 -21.29 7.02
CA ASP A 31 -9.64 -20.01 7.66
C ASP A 31 -8.31 -19.29 7.83
N TYR A 32 -8.19 -18.13 7.19
CA TYR A 32 -7.04 -17.25 7.33
C TYR A 32 -7.46 -15.97 8.04
N ARG A 33 -6.74 -15.60 9.08
CA ARG A 33 -7.05 -14.42 9.87
C ARG A 33 -5.80 -13.60 10.13
N SER A 34 -5.86 -12.30 9.84
CA SER A 34 -4.79 -11.33 10.13
C SER A 34 -5.39 -10.05 10.70
N GLY A 35 -4.64 -9.35 11.55
CA GLY A 35 -5.11 -8.09 12.09
C GLY A 35 -4.16 -7.40 13.04
N ILE A 36 -4.48 -6.14 13.32
CA ILE A 36 -3.84 -5.30 14.33
C ILE A 36 -4.89 -4.55 15.13
N ASN A 37 -4.70 -4.49 16.43
CA ASN A 37 -5.49 -3.64 17.32
C ASN A 37 -4.54 -2.69 18.05
N ASP A 38 -4.86 -1.41 18.03
CA ASP A 38 -4.07 -0.36 18.65
C ASP A 38 -4.90 0.44 19.66
N TRP A 39 -4.30 0.70 20.80
CA TRP A 39 -4.78 1.64 21.80
C TRP A 39 -3.76 2.74 21.94
N SER A 40 -4.14 3.97 21.61
CA SER A 40 -3.25 5.12 21.62
C SER A 40 -3.70 6.15 22.64
N TYR A 41 -2.73 6.74 23.29
CA TYR A 41 -2.87 7.90 24.17
C TYR A 41 -1.82 8.93 23.77
N GLN A 42 -2.23 10.20 23.64
CA GLN A 42 -1.35 11.29 23.26
C GLN A 42 -1.70 12.55 24.02
N ILE A 43 -0.70 13.29 24.46
CA ILE A 43 -0.81 14.61 25.05
C ILE A 43 0.12 15.56 24.32
N ASP A 44 -0.43 16.66 23.85
CA ASP A 44 0.31 17.71 23.15
C ASP A 44 0.13 19.04 23.88
N PHE A 45 1.20 19.80 23.93
CA PHE A 45 1.26 21.14 24.51
C PHE A 45 1.73 22.13 23.46
N ASP A 46 1.14 23.31 23.51
CA ASP A 46 1.46 24.44 22.64
C ASP A 46 1.81 25.63 23.54
N TYR A 47 3.05 26.14 23.44
CA TYR A 47 3.57 27.17 24.30
C TYR A 47 4.22 28.29 23.49
N ASN A 48 3.74 29.51 23.69
CA ASN A 48 4.17 30.71 23.00
C ASN A 48 4.84 31.65 23.97
N PRO A 49 6.15 31.46 24.29
CA PRO A 49 6.85 32.32 25.25
C PRO A 49 7.09 33.74 24.73
N SER A 50 7.14 33.89 23.41
CA SER A 50 7.31 35.20 22.74
C SER A 50 6.77 35.15 21.31
N PRO A 51 6.58 36.30 20.63
CA PRO A 51 6.20 36.34 19.23
C PRO A 51 7.23 35.68 18.27
N ALA A 52 8.45 35.44 18.74
CA ALA A 52 9.52 34.84 17.96
C ALA A 52 9.58 33.30 18.10
N HIS A 53 9.02 32.75 19.17
CA HIS A 53 9.09 31.31 19.47
C HIS A 53 7.71 30.72 19.64
N HIS A 54 7.45 29.64 18.92
CA HIS A 54 6.27 28.83 19.07
C HIS A 54 6.69 27.38 19.28
N ILE A 55 6.69 26.96 20.55
CA ILE A 55 7.20 25.68 21.01
C ILE A 55 6.03 24.70 21.13
N LYS A 56 6.20 23.53 20.49
CA LYS A 56 5.30 22.40 20.63
C LYS A 56 6.04 21.22 21.21
N PHE A 57 5.44 20.56 22.19
CA PHE A 57 6.02 19.36 22.76
C PHE A 57 4.91 18.40 23.20
N GLY A 58 5.23 17.13 23.22
CA GLY A 58 4.23 16.16 23.60
C GLY A 58 4.82 14.78 23.80
N THR A 59 3.98 13.89 24.28
CA THR A 59 4.30 12.48 24.45
C THR A 59 3.12 11.62 23.99
N GLY A 60 3.45 10.46 23.44
CA GLY A 60 2.47 9.50 22.96
C GLY A 60 2.85 8.09 23.41
N TYR A 61 1.83 7.29 23.65
CA TYR A 61 1.98 5.87 23.95
C TYR A 61 0.98 5.09 23.11
N ILE A 62 1.45 4.02 22.44
CA ILE A 62 0.60 3.11 21.67
C ILE A 62 0.86 1.69 22.14
N TYR A 63 -0.20 0.99 22.49
CA TYR A 63 -0.18 -0.44 22.75
C TYR A 63 -0.72 -1.16 21.52
N HIS A 64 0.11 -2.01 20.91
CA HIS A 64 -0.17 -2.79 19.72
C HIS A 64 -0.43 -4.25 20.06
N ARG A 65 -1.46 -4.82 19.45
CA ARG A 65 -1.72 -6.25 19.47
C ARG A 65 -1.80 -6.77 18.04
N PHE A 66 -0.75 -7.46 17.60
CA PHE A 66 -0.67 -8.03 16.26
C PHE A 66 -1.19 -9.46 16.22
N ARG A 67 -1.83 -9.78 15.12
CA ARG A 67 -2.15 -11.14 14.68
C ARG A 67 -1.63 -11.29 13.25
N PRO A 68 -0.32 -11.49 13.05
CA PRO A 68 0.26 -11.41 11.71
C PRO A 68 -0.22 -12.51 10.78
N GLU A 69 -0.47 -13.71 11.31
CA GLU A 69 -0.93 -14.83 10.48
C GLU A 69 -1.55 -15.90 11.39
N VAL A 70 -2.83 -16.18 11.20
CA VAL A 70 -3.49 -17.34 11.81
C VAL A 70 -4.19 -18.09 10.69
N MET A 71 -3.72 -19.30 10.42
CA MET A 71 -4.34 -20.18 9.44
C MET A 71 -4.77 -21.47 10.13
N THR A 72 -6.02 -21.84 9.92
CA THR A 72 -6.57 -23.13 10.29
C THR A 72 -7.07 -23.81 9.04
N SER A 73 -6.64 -25.01 8.74
CA SER A 73 -7.16 -25.78 7.63
C SER A 73 -7.71 -27.12 8.09
N LYS A 74 -8.85 -27.50 7.55
CA LYS A 74 -9.50 -28.77 7.80
C LYS A 74 -9.65 -29.54 6.51
N ILE A 75 -9.20 -30.79 6.54
CA ILE A 75 -9.35 -31.74 5.44
C ILE A 75 -10.25 -32.88 5.92
N SER A 76 -11.31 -33.15 5.22
CA SER A 76 -12.21 -34.26 5.46
C SER A 76 -12.43 -35.06 4.19
N GLU A 77 -12.13 -36.32 4.19
CA GLU A 77 -12.29 -37.27 3.08
C GLU A 77 -13.25 -38.36 3.50
N LYS A 78 -14.23 -38.67 2.64
CA LYS A 78 -15.21 -39.73 2.86
C LYS A 78 -15.37 -40.56 1.59
N THR A 79 -15.39 -41.87 1.77
CA THR A 79 -15.73 -42.82 0.71
C THR A 79 -17.03 -43.54 1.10
N GLY A 80 -18.14 -43.23 0.41
CA GLY A 80 -19.47 -43.65 0.85
C GLY A 80 -19.80 -43.07 2.21
N ASP A 81 -20.15 -43.91 3.19
CA ASP A 81 -20.43 -43.54 4.57
C ASP A 81 -19.20 -43.59 5.48
N LYS A 82 -18.06 -44.08 4.98
CA LYS A 82 -16.82 -44.20 5.74
C LYS A 82 -16.04 -42.92 5.70
N VAL A 83 -15.60 -42.43 6.89
CA VAL A 83 -14.66 -41.31 7.02
C VAL A 83 -13.25 -41.86 6.92
N ASP A 84 -12.53 -41.53 5.84
CA ASP A 84 -11.16 -41.97 5.62
C ASP A 84 -10.16 -41.02 6.28
N ARG A 85 -10.49 -39.72 6.31
CA ARG A 85 -9.65 -38.69 6.93
C ARG A 85 -10.52 -37.56 7.48
N ASP A 86 -10.23 -37.11 8.68
CA ASP A 86 -10.76 -35.85 9.27
C ASP A 86 -9.67 -35.21 10.14
N THR A 87 -8.93 -34.28 9.56
CA THR A 87 -7.75 -33.70 10.18
C THR A 87 -7.83 -32.18 10.15
N THR A 88 -7.53 -31.55 11.27
CA THR A 88 -7.40 -30.09 11.39
C THR A 88 -5.94 -29.71 11.62
N TYR A 89 -5.43 -28.84 10.79
CA TYR A 89 -4.08 -28.28 10.89
C TYR A 89 -4.19 -26.83 11.39
N HIS A 90 -3.36 -26.51 12.37
CA HIS A 90 -3.22 -25.14 12.85
C HIS A 90 -1.84 -24.62 12.47
N SER A 91 -1.77 -23.39 11.97
CA SER A 91 -0.49 -22.71 11.77
C SER A 91 0.23 -22.58 13.13
N ILE A 92 1.53 -22.89 13.13
CA ILE A 92 2.40 -22.71 14.31
C ILE A 92 2.50 -21.24 14.71
N ALA A 93 2.20 -20.32 13.79
CA ALA A 93 2.24 -18.87 13.97
C ALA A 93 1.02 -18.28 14.72
N ASN A 94 0.24 -19.09 15.44
CA ASN A 94 -0.95 -18.65 16.18
C ASN A 94 -0.63 -17.73 17.40
N SER A 95 0.59 -17.21 17.49
CA SER A 95 1.01 -16.35 18.59
C SER A 95 0.69 -14.88 18.31
N ARG A 96 -0.12 -14.29 19.18
CA ARG A 96 -0.29 -12.84 19.25
C ARG A 96 1.06 -12.21 19.62
N ILE A 97 1.40 -11.12 18.93
CA ILE A 97 2.60 -10.34 19.25
C ILE A 97 2.12 -9.02 19.85
N TYR A 98 2.72 -8.66 20.98
CA TYR A 98 2.40 -7.43 21.69
C TYR A 98 3.57 -6.46 21.55
N GLY A 99 3.26 -5.19 21.25
CA GLY A 99 4.22 -4.12 21.11
C GLY A 99 3.82 -2.90 21.93
N HIS A 100 4.81 -2.20 22.47
CA HIS A 100 4.64 -0.95 23.20
C HIS A 100 5.47 0.11 22.50
N GLU A 101 4.84 1.18 22.02
CA GLU A 101 5.50 2.32 21.42
C GLU A 101 5.33 3.54 22.30
N LEU A 102 6.44 4.08 22.78
CA LEU A 102 6.51 5.33 23.51
C LEU A 102 7.18 6.36 22.61
N SER A 103 6.61 7.56 22.54
CA SER A 103 7.20 8.69 21.81
C SER A 103 7.18 9.96 22.63
N ALA A 104 8.16 10.81 22.38
CA ALA A 104 8.20 12.18 22.90
C ALA A 104 8.79 13.10 21.83
N TYR A 105 8.30 14.31 21.75
CA TYR A 105 8.84 15.29 20.81
C TYR A 105 8.89 16.70 21.40
N LEU A 106 9.81 17.48 20.85
CA LEU A 106 9.96 18.91 21.09
C LEU A 106 10.23 19.58 19.74
N GLU A 107 9.54 20.66 19.46
CA GLU A 107 9.63 21.42 18.21
C GLU A 107 9.53 22.93 18.54
N ASP A 108 10.40 23.74 17.96
CA ASP A 108 10.34 25.20 18.04
C ASP A 108 10.26 25.82 16.65
N ASN A 109 9.20 26.56 16.40
CA ASN A 109 9.04 27.41 15.23
C ASN A 109 9.57 28.81 15.55
N ILE A 110 10.76 29.11 15.07
CA ILE A 110 11.53 30.32 15.39
C ILE A 110 11.36 31.36 14.28
N LYS A 111 10.83 32.52 14.59
CA LYS A 111 10.90 33.70 13.74
C LYS A 111 12.21 34.40 13.98
N VAL A 112 13.26 34.09 13.21
CA VAL A 112 14.59 34.73 13.35
C VAL A 112 14.51 36.20 12.96
N ASN A 113 13.81 36.51 11.88
CA ASN A 113 13.50 37.88 11.43
C ASN A 113 12.28 37.81 10.48
N ASP A 114 11.92 38.94 9.86
CA ASP A 114 10.75 38.98 8.96
C ASP A 114 10.90 38.13 7.69
N ARG A 115 12.14 37.81 7.30
CA ARG A 115 12.44 37.01 6.10
C ARG A 115 12.75 35.55 6.41
N LEU A 116 13.29 35.22 7.58
CA LEU A 116 13.77 33.88 7.93
C LEU A 116 12.95 33.29 9.07
N ARG A 117 12.39 32.13 8.84
CA ARG A 117 11.79 31.27 9.86
C ARG A 117 12.46 29.90 9.83
N LEU A 118 12.73 29.36 11.00
CA LEU A 118 13.28 28.03 11.19
C LEU A 118 12.28 27.20 11.97
N ASN A 119 12.22 25.93 11.66
CA ASN A 119 11.57 24.93 12.51
C ASN A 119 12.62 23.90 12.90
N LEU A 120 12.85 23.77 14.19
CA LEU A 120 13.81 22.81 14.77
C LEU A 120 13.05 21.84 15.65
N GLY A 121 13.01 20.58 15.24
CA GLY A 121 12.29 19.55 15.96
C GLY A 121 13.16 18.33 16.25
N LEU A 122 12.89 17.70 17.37
CA LEU A 122 13.49 16.46 17.78
C LEU A 122 12.39 15.51 18.25
N HIS A 123 12.30 14.35 17.65
CA HIS A 123 11.38 13.31 18.03
C HIS A 123 12.14 12.09 18.52
N PHE A 124 11.83 11.62 19.71
CA PHE A 124 12.32 10.37 20.28
C PHE A 124 11.24 9.32 20.23
N SER A 125 11.59 8.09 19.88
CA SER A 125 10.69 6.93 19.98
C SER A 125 11.40 5.72 20.54
N LEU A 126 10.67 4.95 21.34
CA LEU A 126 11.07 3.67 21.91
C LEU A 126 9.99 2.64 21.59
N PHE A 127 10.36 1.56 20.94
CA PHE A 127 9.46 0.45 20.63
C PHE A 127 9.96 -0.81 21.32
N GLN A 128 9.11 -1.41 22.14
CA GLN A 128 9.37 -2.67 22.82
C GLN A 128 8.44 -3.74 22.29
N VAL A 129 9.03 -4.86 21.84
CA VAL A 129 8.31 -6.00 21.30
C VAL A 129 9.00 -7.30 21.72
N GLN A 130 8.26 -8.25 22.26
CA GLN A 130 8.82 -9.48 22.81
C GLN A 130 9.94 -9.16 23.84
N LYS A 131 11.19 -9.55 23.57
CA LYS A 131 12.37 -9.26 24.40
C LYS A 131 13.33 -8.25 23.74
N GLN A 132 12.86 -7.48 22.72
CA GLN A 132 13.67 -6.52 22.00
C GLN A 132 13.16 -5.10 22.26
N SER A 133 14.09 -4.17 22.38
CA SER A 133 13.80 -2.74 22.46
C SER A 133 14.56 -2.00 21.37
N TYR A 134 13.88 -1.13 20.67
CA TYR A 134 14.42 -0.29 19.61
C TYR A 134 14.16 1.17 19.96
N SER A 135 15.21 1.98 19.96
CA SER A 135 15.09 3.43 20.17
C SER A 135 15.56 4.18 18.94
N SER A 136 15.00 5.36 18.71
CA SER A 136 15.38 6.24 17.63
C SER A 136 15.25 7.69 18.02
N LEU A 137 16.28 8.47 17.71
CA LEU A 137 16.27 9.92 17.77
C LEU A 137 16.14 10.44 16.34
N GLN A 138 15.13 11.30 16.10
CA GLN A 138 14.67 11.66 14.77
C GLN A 138 14.63 13.18 14.63
N PRO A 139 15.75 13.80 14.21
CA PRO A 139 15.80 15.25 13.98
C PRO A 139 14.94 15.62 12.77
N ARG A 140 14.29 16.78 12.89
CA ARG A 140 13.47 17.43 11.86
C ARG A 140 13.87 18.90 11.82
N VAL A 141 14.36 19.35 10.69
CA VAL A 141 14.81 20.74 10.51
C VAL A 141 14.19 21.26 9.22
N SER A 142 13.59 22.43 9.30
CA SER A 142 13.18 23.14 8.10
C SER A 142 13.47 24.64 8.20
N ALA A 143 13.70 25.23 7.04
CA ALA A 143 13.91 26.67 6.93
C ALA A 143 13.00 27.23 5.83
N ARG A 144 12.42 28.39 6.09
CA ARG A 144 11.70 29.21 5.13
C ARG A 144 12.37 30.56 5.04
N TYR A 145 12.81 30.92 3.83
CA TYR A 145 13.44 32.21 3.55
C TYR A 145 12.67 32.98 2.49
N GLN A 146 12.27 34.21 2.82
CA GLN A 146 11.59 35.11 1.89
C GLN A 146 12.62 35.95 1.13
N LEU A 147 12.80 35.62 -0.17
CA LEU A 147 13.75 36.33 -1.05
C LEU A 147 13.29 37.72 -1.42
N GLY A 148 12.00 37.94 -1.51
CA GLY A 148 11.38 39.21 -1.89
C GLY A 148 9.94 39.26 -1.39
N LYS A 149 9.10 40.11 -1.96
CA LYS A 149 7.67 40.18 -1.59
C LYS A 149 6.93 38.92 -1.98
N ASP A 150 7.30 38.32 -3.11
CA ASP A 150 6.49 37.31 -3.79
C ASP A 150 7.17 35.94 -3.90
N VAL A 151 8.46 35.84 -3.54
CA VAL A 151 9.25 34.61 -3.66
C VAL A 151 9.68 34.10 -2.31
N THR A 152 9.35 32.84 -2.04
CA THR A 152 9.75 32.13 -0.81
C THR A 152 10.51 30.85 -1.17
N LEU A 153 11.64 30.62 -0.51
CA LEU A 153 12.35 29.33 -0.56
C LEU A 153 12.06 28.55 0.71
N LYS A 154 11.91 27.23 0.57
CA LYS A 154 11.78 26.31 1.70
C LYS A 154 12.75 25.15 1.51
N THR A 155 13.36 24.71 2.59
CA THR A 155 14.17 23.49 2.62
C THR A 155 13.87 22.70 3.87
N SER A 156 13.96 21.38 3.78
CA SER A 156 13.79 20.53 4.96
C SER A 156 14.68 19.30 4.94
N TYR A 157 15.00 18.83 6.13
CA TYR A 157 15.57 17.53 6.41
C TYR A 157 14.76 16.84 7.50
N THR A 158 14.43 15.56 7.27
CA THR A 158 13.67 14.77 8.25
C THR A 158 14.25 13.35 8.31
N GLN A 159 14.54 12.90 9.53
CA GLN A 159 14.80 11.49 9.80
C GLN A 159 13.55 10.87 10.43
N MET A 160 13.21 9.66 10.00
CA MET A 160 12.03 8.92 10.50
C MET A 160 12.38 7.45 10.76
N SER A 161 11.73 6.85 11.76
CA SER A 161 11.77 5.41 12.03
C SER A 161 10.36 4.85 12.04
N GLN A 162 10.21 3.61 11.57
CA GLN A 162 8.92 2.92 11.51
C GLN A 162 9.07 1.51 12.08
N TYR A 163 8.18 1.13 13.00
CA TYR A 163 8.23 -0.13 13.73
C TYR A 163 7.14 -1.12 13.30
N VAL A 164 6.14 -0.65 12.60
CA VAL A 164 5.01 -1.44 12.10
C VAL A 164 5.03 -1.41 10.58
N HIS A 165 4.97 -2.59 9.94
CA HIS A 165 5.05 -2.73 8.50
C HIS A 165 3.77 -3.37 7.94
N LEU A 166 3.32 -2.88 6.79
CA LEU A 166 2.33 -3.55 5.97
C LEU A 166 3.04 -4.35 4.88
N LEU A 167 3.00 -5.66 4.97
CA LEU A 167 3.49 -6.57 3.94
C LEU A 167 2.41 -6.79 2.90
N SER A 168 2.65 -6.35 1.68
CA SER A 168 1.74 -6.49 0.56
C SER A 168 2.43 -7.17 -0.61
N SER A 169 1.76 -8.15 -1.22
CA SER A 169 2.26 -8.90 -2.37
C SER A 169 1.96 -8.23 -3.71
N MET A 170 0.95 -7.37 -3.75
CA MET A 170 0.46 -6.73 -4.98
C MET A 170 0.43 -5.20 -4.85
N PRO A 171 0.36 -4.46 -5.99
CA PRO A 171 0.18 -3.00 -5.97
C PRO A 171 -1.18 -2.54 -5.41
N ILE A 172 -2.13 -3.44 -5.29
CA ILE A 172 -3.46 -3.20 -4.73
C ILE A 172 -3.49 -3.78 -3.33
N ALA A 173 -4.11 -3.06 -2.40
CA ALA A 173 -4.39 -3.59 -1.07
C ALA A 173 -5.22 -4.87 -1.21
N MET A 174 -4.64 -5.96 -0.79
CA MET A 174 -5.27 -7.27 -0.82
C MET A 174 -5.61 -7.69 0.60
N PRO A 175 -6.65 -8.48 0.72
CA PRO A 175 -6.99 -9.08 2.00
C PRO A 175 -5.86 -9.92 2.64
N THR A 176 -4.90 -10.34 1.85
CA THR A 176 -3.70 -11.08 2.28
C THR A 176 -2.56 -10.18 2.81
N ASP A 177 -2.74 -8.86 2.82
CA ASP A 177 -1.77 -7.92 3.36
C ASP A 177 -1.66 -8.08 4.87
N LEU A 178 -0.42 -8.18 5.37
CA LEU A 178 -0.14 -8.46 6.78
C LEU A 178 0.42 -7.24 7.49
N TRP A 179 -0.20 -6.85 8.60
CA TRP A 179 0.40 -5.92 9.55
C TRP A 179 1.34 -6.66 10.50
N VAL A 180 2.62 -6.36 10.43
CA VAL A 180 3.67 -7.02 11.21
C VAL A 180 4.52 -6.01 11.97
N PRO A 181 4.95 -6.33 13.21
CA PRO A 181 5.90 -5.51 13.95
C PRO A 181 7.33 -5.78 13.53
N VAL A 182 8.25 -4.91 13.96
CA VAL A 182 9.67 -5.28 14.07
C VAL A 182 9.85 -6.39 15.10
N THR A 183 10.88 -7.20 14.92
CA THR A 183 11.21 -8.31 15.81
C THR A 183 12.73 -8.41 15.95
N LYS A 184 13.25 -9.42 16.63
CA LYS A 184 14.71 -9.66 16.68
C LYS A 184 15.33 -9.79 15.27
N LYS A 185 14.59 -10.39 14.31
CA LYS A 185 15.07 -10.60 12.93
C LYS A 185 14.79 -9.39 12.04
N ILE A 186 13.68 -8.70 12.28
CA ILE A 186 13.21 -7.59 11.45
C ILE A 186 13.50 -6.27 12.16
N LYS A 187 14.46 -5.52 11.65
CA LYS A 187 14.87 -4.22 12.22
C LYS A 187 13.92 -3.10 11.80
N PRO A 188 13.81 -2.02 12.59
CA PRO A 188 13.04 -0.85 12.20
C PRO A 188 13.47 -0.27 10.84
N MET A 189 12.50 0.08 10.02
CA MET A 189 12.77 0.85 8.81
C MET A 189 13.17 2.26 9.21
N ARG A 190 14.20 2.81 8.57
CA ARG A 190 14.66 4.19 8.75
C ARG A 190 14.67 4.92 7.42
N SER A 191 14.37 6.20 7.44
CA SER A 191 14.49 7.04 6.26
C SER A 191 15.07 8.40 6.57
N HIS A 192 15.81 8.93 5.60
CA HIS A 192 16.29 10.30 5.54
C HIS A 192 15.69 10.97 4.33
N GLN A 193 15.01 12.07 4.53
CA GLN A 193 14.38 12.82 3.46
C GLN A 193 14.90 14.26 3.45
N TYR A 194 15.22 14.73 2.28
CA TYR A 194 15.65 16.11 1.98
C TYR A 194 14.66 16.70 1.01
N SER A 195 14.28 17.96 1.19
CA SER A 195 13.50 18.71 0.19
C SER A 195 14.02 20.15 0.05
N LEU A 196 13.82 20.68 -1.15
CA LEU A 196 14.09 22.07 -1.50
C LEU A 196 13.01 22.53 -2.47
N GLY A 197 12.35 23.66 -2.16
CA GLY A 197 11.28 24.19 -2.98
C GLY A 197 11.29 25.71 -3.07
N GLY A 198 10.80 26.21 -4.21
CA GLY A 198 10.53 27.62 -4.48
C GLY A 198 9.03 27.86 -4.67
N TYR A 199 8.54 28.97 -4.13
CA TYR A 199 7.14 29.37 -4.13
C TYR A 199 7.03 30.79 -4.64
N TYR A 200 6.08 31.05 -5.54
CA TYR A 200 5.83 32.36 -6.13
C TYR A 200 4.35 32.73 -6.00
N THR A 201 4.08 33.91 -5.42
CA THR A 201 2.73 34.44 -5.17
C THR A 201 2.53 35.84 -5.75
N GLY A 202 3.38 36.29 -6.70
CA GLY A 202 3.35 37.63 -7.24
C GLY A 202 2.20 37.93 -8.23
N ILE A 203 1.36 36.95 -8.55
CA ILE A 203 0.16 37.14 -9.34
C ILE A 203 -1.04 36.99 -8.42
N GLU A 204 -1.87 38.02 -8.32
CA GLU A 204 -3.03 38.00 -7.43
C GLU A 204 -3.94 36.80 -7.68
N GLY A 205 -4.23 36.07 -6.63
CA GLY A 205 -5.05 34.86 -6.68
C GLY A 205 -4.36 33.62 -7.28
N TRP A 206 -3.06 33.68 -7.56
CA TRP A 206 -2.27 32.55 -8.00
C TRP A 206 -1.12 32.23 -7.06
N GLU A 207 -0.88 30.95 -6.90
CA GLU A 207 0.30 30.40 -6.22
C GLU A 207 0.95 29.37 -7.14
N PHE A 208 2.28 29.47 -7.29
CA PHE A 208 3.09 28.51 -8.05
C PHE A 208 4.15 27.94 -7.12
N SER A 209 4.41 26.66 -7.23
CA SER A 209 5.52 26.02 -6.50
C SER A 209 6.24 24.99 -7.35
N VAL A 210 7.54 24.86 -7.08
CA VAL A 210 8.41 23.79 -7.57
C VAL A 210 9.16 23.25 -6.39
N GLU A 211 9.06 21.95 -6.12
CA GLU A 211 9.75 21.29 -5.03
C GLU A 211 10.45 20.03 -5.51
N GLY A 212 11.74 19.87 -5.18
CA GLY A 212 12.50 18.66 -5.37
C GLY A 212 12.68 17.94 -4.05
N TYR A 213 12.60 16.61 -4.06
CA TYR A 213 12.87 15.78 -2.89
C TYR A 213 13.75 14.58 -3.21
N TYR A 214 14.48 14.13 -2.19
CA TYR A 214 15.26 12.89 -2.21
C TYR A 214 15.09 12.17 -0.88
N LYS A 215 14.84 10.86 -0.93
CA LYS A 215 14.61 10.01 0.24
C LYS A 215 15.38 8.71 0.13
N ASP A 216 16.30 8.46 1.07
CA ASP A 216 16.92 7.17 1.31
C ASP A 216 16.16 6.39 2.39
N MET A 217 15.99 5.10 2.17
CA MET A 217 15.30 4.19 3.08
C MET A 217 16.15 2.95 3.35
N TYR A 218 16.19 2.54 4.62
CA TYR A 218 16.95 1.39 5.10
C TYR A 218 16.01 0.42 5.79
N ASN A 219 16.32 -0.88 5.67
CA ASN A 219 15.50 -1.97 6.22
C ASN A 219 14.08 -1.98 5.66
N VAL A 220 13.91 -1.59 4.39
CA VAL A 220 12.62 -1.77 3.69
C VAL A 220 12.33 -3.26 3.58
N LEU A 221 11.08 -3.64 3.80
CA LEU A 221 10.69 -5.04 3.89
C LEU A 221 9.92 -5.46 2.64
N GLU A 222 10.29 -6.62 2.08
CA GLU A 222 9.62 -7.23 0.93
C GLU A 222 9.55 -8.74 1.11
N TYR A 223 8.57 -9.38 0.48
CA TYR A 223 8.51 -10.83 0.39
C TYR A 223 9.62 -11.37 -0.50
N LYS A 224 10.27 -12.45 -0.06
CA LYS A 224 11.20 -13.23 -0.88
C LYS A 224 10.50 -13.79 -2.12
N GLU A 225 11.29 -14.14 -3.10
CA GLU A 225 10.78 -14.80 -4.31
C GLU A 225 10.34 -16.22 -4.02
N GLY A 226 9.28 -16.67 -4.70
CA GLY A 226 8.77 -18.03 -4.58
C GLY A 226 8.10 -18.39 -3.24
N VAL A 227 7.92 -17.42 -2.31
CA VAL A 227 7.24 -17.73 -1.05
C VAL A 227 5.74 -17.84 -1.21
N SER A 228 5.17 -18.89 -0.61
CA SER A 228 3.73 -19.05 -0.50
C SER A 228 3.17 -18.25 0.68
N PHE A 229 2.03 -17.59 0.43
CA PHE A 229 1.27 -16.88 1.47
C PHE A 229 0.44 -17.86 2.29
N PHE A 230 -0.03 -18.93 1.66
CA PHE A 230 -0.89 -19.93 2.28
C PHE A 230 -0.12 -21.24 2.48
N GLY A 231 -0.38 -21.91 3.61
CA GLY A 231 0.04 -23.28 3.82
C GLY A 231 1.52 -23.54 4.12
N SER A 232 2.33 -22.52 4.32
CA SER A 232 3.71 -22.69 4.73
C SER A 232 3.82 -22.79 6.25
N SER A 233 4.52 -23.81 6.76
CA SER A 233 4.88 -23.94 8.17
C SER A 233 5.91 -22.89 8.63
N ALA A 234 6.55 -22.20 7.69
CA ALA A 234 7.48 -21.11 7.99
C ALA A 234 6.72 -19.87 8.43
N GLY A 235 7.04 -19.34 9.61
CA GLY A 235 6.49 -18.06 10.08
C GLY A 235 6.82 -16.90 9.12
N TRP A 236 6.02 -15.87 9.14
CA TRP A 236 6.12 -14.70 8.24
C TRP A 236 7.52 -14.07 8.19
N GLU A 237 8.27 -14.08 9.31
CA GLU A 237 9.63 -13.53 9.38
C GLU A 237 10.62 -14.20 8.41
N ASN A 238 10.41 -15.48 8.10
CA ASN A 238 11.27 -16.23 7.19
C ASN A 238 10.90 -16.02 5.72
N LYS A 239 9.71 -15.49 5.47
CA LYS A 239 9.17 -15.20 4.13
C LYS A 239 9.60 -13.83 3.59
N VAL A 240 10.26 -13.00 4.39
CA VAL A 240 10.61 -11.63 4.06
C VAL A 240 12.11 -11.40 4.09
N GLU A 241 12.53 -10.33 3.42
CA GLU A 241 13.91 -9.85 3.39
C GLU A 241 13.95 -8.34 3.57
N MET A 242 15.00 -7.84 4.22
CA MET A 242 15.25 -6.41 4.41
C MET A 242 16.24 -5.90 3.38
N GLY A 243 15.91 -4.75 2.79
CA GLY A 243 16.74 -4.10 1.78
C GLY A 243 16.84 -2.59 1.97
N LYS A 244 17.26 -1.93 0.92
CA LYS A 244 17.35 -0.47 0.81
C LYS A 244 16.35 0.02 -0.23
N GLY A 245 15.87 1.25 -0.06
CA GLY A 245 15.02 1.92 -1.03
C GLY A 245 15.48 3.35 -1.26
N ARG A 246 15.19 3.87 -2.44
CA ARG A 246 15.36 5.28 -2.79
C ARG A 246 14.11 5.80 -3.45
N SER A 247 13.83 7.07 -3.19
CA SER A 247 12.78 7.79 -3.89
C SER A 247 13.23 9.22 -4.14
N ALA A 248 13.05 9.70 -5.36
CA ALA A 248 13.36 11.08 -5.72
C ALA A 248 12.28 11.61 -6.67
N GLY A 249 12.03 12.91 -6.64
CA GLY A 249 11.07 13.52 -7.54
C GLY A 249 11.13 15.02 -7.55
N ILE A 250 10.48 15.59 -8.57
CA ILE A 250 10.22 17.02 -8.70
C ILE A 250 8.71 17.19 -8.84
N GLU A 251 8.17 18.12 -8.07
CA GLU A 251 6.75 18.45 -8.02
C GLU A 251 6.53 19.90 -8.44
N PHE A 252 5.55 20.10 -9.32
CA PHE A 252 5.10 21.41 -9.77
C PHE A 252 3.65 21.59 -9.37
N MET A 253 3.30 22.76 -8.87
CA MET A 253 1.92 23.13 -8.58
C MET A 253 1.63 24.53 -9.08
N ALA A 254 0.45 24.70 -9.67
CA ALA A 254 -0.16 25.99 -9.97
C ALA A 254 -1.57 25.99 -9.38
N GLN A 255 -1.85 26.90 -8.47
CA GLN A 255 -3.15 27.03 -7.81
C GLN A 255 -3.74 28.41 -8.06
N LYS A 256 -5.02 28.44 -8.42
CA LYS A 256 -5.81 29.68 -8.54
C LYS A 256 -6.92 29.68 -7.49
N THR A 257 -6.94 30.68 -6.62
CA THR A 257 -7.86 30.78 -5.47
C THR A 257 -8.94 31.86 -5.63
N LEU A 258 -8.77 32.82 -6.55
CA LEU A 258 -9.67 33.97 -6.73
C LEU A 258 -10.43 33.89 -8.04
N GLY A 259 -11.63 34.52 -8.05
CA GLY A 259 -12.50 34.66 -9.21
C GLY A 259 -13.55 33.54 -9.33
N LYS A 260 -14.30 33.58 -10.42
CA LYS A 260 -15.36 32.60 -10.69
C LYS A 260 -14.82 31.20 -11.00
N THR A 261 -13.62 31.14 -11.55
CA THR A 261 -12.90 29.88 -11.82
C THR A 261 -11.74 29.77 -10.88
N THR A 262 -11.74 28.73 -10.05
CA THR A 262 -10.68 28.36 -9.10
C THR A 262 -10.25 26.93 -9.35
N GLY A 263 -9.08 26.55 -8.85
CA GLY A 263 -8.59 25.18 -9.00
C GLY A 263 -7.10 25.09 -8.88
N TRP A 264 -6.57 23.90 -9.19
CA TRP A 264 -5.15 23.65 -9.14
C TRP A 264 -4.73 22.57 -10.14
N LEU A 265 -3.53 22.71 -10.62
CA LEU A 265 -2.81 21.71 -11.42
C LEU A 265 -1.57 21.31 -10.66
N SER A 266 -1.37 20.01 -10.43
CA SER A 266 -0.11 19.47 -9.94
C SER A 266 0.46 18.47 -10.94
N TYR A 267 1.78 18.47 -11.05
CA TYR A 267 2.55 17.50 -11.81
C TYR A 267 3.72 17.01 -10.98
N THR A 268 3.85 15.68 -10.86
CA THR A 268 4.98 15.04 -10.20
C THR A 268 5.72 14.14 -11.17
N LEU A 269 7.02 14.35 -11.29
CA LEU A 269 7.97 13.42 -11.91
C LEU A 269 8.75 12.74 -10.81
N SER A 270 8.60 11.41 -10.67
CA SER A 270 9.26 10.69 -9.57
C SER A 270 9.82 9.33 -9.99
N LYS A 271 10.76 8.84 -9.18
CA LYS A 271 11.35 7.51 -9.29
C LYS A 271 11.45 6.90 -7.89
N SER A 272 11.01 5.66 -7.75
CA SER A 272 11.17 4.88 -6.52
C SER A 272 11.67 3.48 -6.84
N ASP A 273 12.73 3.05 -6.16
CA ASP A 273 13.34 1.74 -6.38
C ASP A 273 13.72 1.04 -5.06
N ARG A 274 14.01 -0.27 -5.18
CA ARG A 274 14.43 -1.13 -4.08
C ARG A 274 15.68 -1.90 -4.49
N GLN A 275 16.48 -2.30 -3.48
CA GLN A 275 17.66 -3.13 -3.65
C GLN A 275 17.86 -3.99 -2.40
N PHE A 276 18.15 -5.27 -2.60
CA PHE A 276 18.39 -6.25 -1.54
C PHE A 276 19.82 -6.78 -1.58
N ALA A 277 20.13 -7.76 -0.75
CA ALA A 277 21.45 -8.36 -0.73
C ALA A 277 21.72 -9.20 -2.00
N LYS A 278 22.99 -9.38 -2.36
CA LYS A 278 23.37 -10.30 -3.45
C LYS A 278 22.95 -11.73 -3.09
N GLY A 279 22.33 -12.43 -4.03
CA GLY A 279 21.73 -13.75 -3.81
C GLY A 279 20.36 -13.73 -3.14
N GLY A 280 19.83 -12.55 -2.77
CA GLY A 280 18.47 -12.35 -2.30
C GLY A 280 17.52 -11.89 -3.41
N ILE A 281 16.51 -11.12 -3.04
CA ILE A 281 15.50 -10.59 -3.97
C ILE A 281 16.17 -9.91 -5.16
N ASN A 282 15.74 -10.29 -6.38
CA ASN A 282 16.26 -9.79 -7.65
C ASN A 282 17.80 -9.91 -7.76
N ASN A 283 18.38 -10.96 -7.15
CA ASN A 283 19.81 -11.22 -7.09
C ASN A 283 20.67 -10.03 -6.62
N GLY A 284 20.09 -9.12 -5.84
CA GLY A 284 20.77 -7.91 -5.36
C GLY A 284 20.79 -6.75 -6.36
N GLU A 285 20.22 -6.91 -7.54
CA GLU A 285 20.08 -5.83 -8.51
C GLU A 285 18.95 -4.89 -8.11
N ARG A 286 19.11 -3.63 -8.50
CA ARG A 286 18.10 -2.59 -8.24
C ARG A 286 16.91 -2.74 -9.18
N PHE A 287 15.70 -2.67 -8.64
CA PHE A 287 14.47 -2.78 -9.41
C PHE A 287 13.44 -1.70 -9.01
N PRO A 288 12.51 -1.33 -9.91
CA PRO A 288 11.45 -0.38 -9.60
C PRO A 288 10.55 -0.89 -8.48
N TYR A 289 10.19 -0.03 -7.54
CA TYR A 289 9.21 -0.38 -6.53
C TYR A 289 7.80 -0.52 -7.14
N LYS A 290 6.99 -1.44 -6.65
CA LYS A 290 5.64 -1.70 -7.20
C LYS A 290 4.73 -0.46 -7.29
N TYR A 291 4.97 0.56 -6.45
CA TYR A 291 4.27 1.84 -6.50
C TYR A 291 5.04 2.93 -7.26
N ASP A 292 6.11 2.59 -7.99
CA ASP A 292 6.83 3.54 -8.82
C ASP A 292 5.93 4.04 -9.95
N ARG A 293 5.54 5.32 -9.86
CA ARG A 293 4.77 6.03 -10.88
C ARG A 293 5.60 7.19 -11.39
N ARG A 294 6.04 7.08 -12.65
CA ARG A 294 6.97 8.06 -13.23
C ARG A 294 6.35 9.45 -13.37
N HIS A 295 5.12 9.51 -13.86
CA HIS A 295 4.39 10.74 -14.05
C HIS A 295 3.06 10.67 -13.31
N ASN A 296 2.71 11.74 -12.61
CA ASN A 296 1.42 11.90 -11.95
C ASN A 296 0.94 13.35 -12.19
N ILE A 297 -0.24 13.50 -12.79
CA ILE A 297 -0.87 14.80 -13.08
C ILE A 297 -2.24 14.81 -12.42
N ASN A 298 -2.54 15.87 -11.68
CA ASN A 298 -3.86 16.09 -11.11
C ASN A 298 -4.31 17.50 -11.47
N LEU A 299 -5.47 17.60 -12.07
CA LEU A 299 -6.13 18.87 -12.40
C LEU A 299 -7.48 18.90 -11.72
N THR A 300 -7.74 19.93 -10.94
CA THR A 300 -9.06 20.21 -10.36
C THR A 300 -9.48 21.63 -10.73
N ILE A 301 -10.67 21.75 -11.25
CA ILE A 301 -11.27 23.04 -11.64
C ILE A 301 -12.67 23.13 -11.05
N ASN A 302 -12.96 24.25 -10.42
CA ASN A 302 -14.30 24.62 -10.01
C ASN A 302 -14.67 25.93 -10.70
N HIS A 303 -15.84 25.97 -11.32
CA HIS A 303 -16.36 27.16 -11.96
C HIS A 303 -17.75 27.51 -11.44
N LYS A 304 -17.87 28.72 -10.95
CA LYS A 304 -19.12 29.28 -10.45
C LYS A 304 -19.82 30.10 -11.53
N PHE A 305 -20.81 29.51 -12.18
CA PHE A 305 -21.61 30.22 -13.19
C PHE A 305 -22.48 31.30 -12.55
N SER A 306 -23.07 30.97 -11.38
CA SER A 306 -23.93 31.86 -10.61
C SER A 306 -23.96 31.44 -9.16
N GLU A 307 -24.67 32.18 -8.29
CA GLU A 307 -24.94 31.76 -6.91
C GLU A 307 -25.74 30.43 -6.81
N ARG A 308 -26.39 30.02 -7.91
CA ARG A 308 -27.23 28.84 -7.97
C ARG A 308 -26.56 27.64 -8.61
N ILE A 309 -25.59 27.86 -9.48
CA ILE A 309 -25.00 26.76 -10.27
C ILE A 309 -23.48 26.90 -10.25
N ASP A 310 -22.82 25.83 -9.81
CA ASP A 310 -21.38 25.65 -9.95
C ASP A 310 -21.06 24.25 -10.47
N ILE A 311 -19.97 24.14 -11.20
CA ILE A 311 -19.45 22.88 -11.75
C ILE A 311 -18.05 22.62 -11.18
N GLY A 312 -17.81 21.39 -10.77
CA GLY A 312 -16.51 20.87 -10.40
C GLY A 312 -16.06 19.78 -11.34
N ALA A 313 -14.80 19.83 -11.76
CA ALA A 313 -14.18 18.76 -12.53
C ALA A 313 -12.82 18.41 -11.94
N SER A 314 -12.51 17.12 -11.86
CA SER A 314 -11.18 16.65 -11.49
C SER A 314 -10.70 15.61 -12.50
N TRP A 315 -9.51 15.83 -13.04
CA TRP A 315 -8.84 14.90 -13.94
C TRP A 315 -7.53 14.44 -13.33
N VAL A 316 -7.33 13.13 -13.37
CA VAL A 316 -6.13 12.47 -12.84
C VAL A 316 -5.52 11.64 -13.96
N PHE A 317 -4.22 11.74 -14.13
CA PHE A 317 -3.40 10.87 -14.98
C PHE A 317 -2.19 10.40 -14.18
N TYR A 318 -1.88 9.10 -14.26
CA TYR A 318 -0.62 8.57 -13.74
C TYR A 318 -0.13 7.39 -14.57
N THR A 319 1.19 7.28 -14.72
CA THR A 319 1.81 6.08 -15.28
C THR A 319 1.56 4.91 -14.34
N GLY A 320 1.32 3.73 -14.92
CA GLY A 320 1.06 2.52 -14.14
C GLY A 320 2.22 2.18 -13.19
N GLY A 321 1.90 1.57 -12.08
CA GLY A 321 2.87 0.92 -11.19
C GLY A 321 3.52 -0.27 -11.88
N THR A 322 4.45 -0.92 -11.19
CA THR A 322 5.15 -2.09 -11.73
C THR A 322 4.66 -3.38 -11.09
N SER A 323 4.73 -4.47 -11.83
CA SER A 323 4.34 -5.80 -11.39
C SER A 323 5.31 -6.84 -11.94
N THR A 324 5.46 -7.95 -11.23
CA THR A 324 6.25 -9.08 -11.70
C THR A 324 5.36 -9.98 -12.55
N ILE A 325 5.73 -10.20 -13.81
CA ILE A 325 5.03 -11.11 -14.71
C ILE A 325 6.04 -12.17 -15.17
N PRO A 326 5.71 -13.47 -15.06
CA PRO A 326 6.55 -14.52 -15.59
C PRO A 326 6.78 -14.36 -17.10
N GLU A 327 8.05 -14.41 -17.52
CA GLU A 327 8.43 -14.30 -18.93
C GLU A 327 8.27 -15.62 -19.64
N GLU A 328 8.64 -16.71 -18.98
CA GLU A 328 8.57 -18.07 -19.50
C GLU A 328 7.95 -19.03 -18.50
N LYS A 329 7.42 -20.12 -19.02
CA LYS A 329 7.02 -21.30 -18.27
C LYS A 329 7.84 -22.48 -18.78
N THR A 330 8.51 -23.16 -17.87
CA THR A 330 9.37 -24.31 -18.15
C THR A 330 8.77 -25.54 -17.49
N ALA A 331 8.73 -26.65 -18.20
CA ALA A 331 8.39 -27.93 -17.59
C ALA A 331 9.50 -28.35 -16.63
N VAL A 332 9.14 -28.68 -15.41
CA VAL A 332 10.06 -29.16 -14.39
C VAL A 332 9.62 -30.52 -13.89
N ILE A 333 10.59 -31.42 -13.73
CA ILE A 333 10.36 -32.71 -13.08
C ILE A 333 10.37 -32.45 -11.57
N ARG A 334 9.24 -32.66 -10.92
CA ARG A 334 9.15 -32.61 -9.46
C ARG A 334 9.47 -34.00 -8.92
N PRO A 335 10.44 -34.15 -7.99
CA PRO A 335 10.61 -35.42 -7.30
C PRO A 335 9.31 -35.78 -6.58
N SER A 336 8.90 -37.04 -6.67
CA SER A 336 7.81 -37.54 -5.84
C SER A 336 8.30 -37.56 -4.39
N ASP A 337 7.88 -36.60 -3.61
CA ASP A 337 8.19 -36.59 -2.18
C ASP A 337 7.11 -37.36 -1.44
N SER A 338 7.38 -38.63 -1.15
CA SER A 338 6.49 -39.49 -0.38
C SER A 338 6.26 -39.04 1.06
N THR A 339 6.98 -38.03 1.51
CA THR A 339 6.89 -37.48 2.86
C THR A 339 6.17 -36.15 2.94
N ASN A 340 5.68 -35.64 1.79
CA ASN A 340 5.15 -34.29 1.77
C ASN A 340 3.69 -34.24 2.24
N ASN A 341 3.51 -34.18 3.55
CA ASN A 341 2.36 -33.52 4.17
C ASN A 341 2.39 -32.01 3.91
N GLY A 342 2.81 -31.56 2.73
CA GLY A 342 3.19 -30.22 2.47
C GLY A 342 2.25 -29.49 1.53
N PHE A 343 1.74 -28.41 1.95
CA PHE A 343 1.31 -27.29 1.18
C PHE A 343 2.49 -26.70 0.38
N GLY A 344 2.89 -27.31 -0.70
CA GLY A 344 3.86 -26.77 -1.65
C GLY A 344 3.16 -25.81 -2.60
N GLY A 345 3.32 -24.52 -2.39
CA GLY A 345 2.66 -23.49 -3.15
C GLY A 345 3.19 -23.35 -4.58
N GLY A 346 2.42 -23.78 -5.53
CA GLY A 346 2.44 -23.26 -6.90
C GLY A 346 1.11 -22.55 -7.16
N TYR A 347 1.15 -21.41 -7.84
CA TYR A 347 -0.07 -20.75 -8.33
C TYR A 347 -0.73 -21.58 -9.43
N GLY A 348 -1.41 -22.66 -9.04
CA GLY A 348 -2.20 -23.48 -9.94
C GLY A 348 -3.33 -24.12 -9.15
N TYR A 349 -4.54 -23.81 -9.51
CA TYR A 349 -5.80 -24.32 -8.92
C TYR A 349 -6.00 -25.84 -9.17
N GLY A 350 -4.98 -26.56 -9.67
CA GLY A 350 -5.08 -27.93 -10.13
C GLY A 350 -4.33 -29.00 -9.38
N ASP A 351 -3.31 -28.67 -8.58
CA ASP A 351 -2.34 -29.68 -8.06
C ASP A 351 -2.62 -30.16 -6.63
N TYR A 352 -3.85 -30.04 -6.12
CA TYR A 352 -4.17 -30.36 -4.72
C TYR A 352 -4.48 -31.84 -4.44
N PHE A 353 -4.52 -32.69 -5.45
CA PHE A 353 -4.98 -34.07 -5.29
C PHE A 353 -4.11 -35.07 -6.05
N ASP A 354 -2.85 -35.24 -5.64
CA ASP A 354 -2.12 -36.45 -5.97
C ASP A 354 -1.77 -37.20 -4.69
N SER A 355 -2.70 -38.05 -4.27
CA SER A 355 -2.51 -39.00 -3.20
C SER A 355 -1.86 -40.26 -3.79
N GLY A 356 -0.55 -40.40 -3.57
CA GLY A 356 0.10 -41.70 -3.64
C GLY A 356 0.69 -42.14 -4.95
N ILE A 357 1.00 -41.26 -5.91
CA ILE A 357 1.75 -41.64 -7.10
C ILE A 357 3.24 -41.50 -6.81
N THR A 358 3.95 -42.62 -6.85
CA THR A 358 5.42 -42.71 -6.69
C THR A 358 6.19 -42.33 -7.95
N SER A 359 5.53 -41.76 -8.95
CA SER A 359 6.14 -41.35 -10.21
C SER A 359 6.45 -39.84 -10.20
N PRO A 360 7.61 -39.41 -10.74
CA PRO A 360 7.91 -38.00 -10.88
C PRO A 360 6.84 -37.32 -11.74
N THR A 361 6.24 -36.25 -11.20
CA THR A 361 5.24 -35.45 -11.93
C THR A 361 5.91 -34.33 -12.70
N ILE A 362 5.46 -34.09 -13.94
CA ILE A 362 5.88 -32.93 -14.71
C ILE A 362 5.03 -31.73 -14.23
N GLY A 363 5.68 -30.80 -13.56
CA GLY A 363 5.07 -29.52 -13.17
C GLY A 363 5.50 -28.38 -14.08
N GLU A 364 4.85 -27.23 -13.96
CA GLU A 364 5.31 -26.00 -14.60
C GLU A 364 6.02 -25.12 -13.56
N ALA A 365 7.22 -24.62 -13.91
CA ALA A 365 7.87 -23.53 -13.21
C ALA A 365 7.77 -22.24 -14.03
N SER A 366 7.53 -21.14 -13.35
CA SER A 366 7.53 -19.81 -13.96
C SER A 366 8.89 -19.17 -13.80
N TYR A 367 9.48 -18.73 -14.90
CA TYR A 367 10.74 -17.99 -14.91
C TYR A 367 10.48 -16.48 -14.90
N VAL A 368 11.20 -15.78 -14.05
CA VAL A 368 11.19 -14.32 -13.91
C VAL A 368 12.65 -13.87 -13.83
N GLU A 369 13.13 -13.12 -14.81
CA GLU A 369 14.49 -12.61 -14.81
C GLU A 369 14.65 -11.43 -13.85
N HIS A 370 13.71 -10.46 -13.92
CA HIS A 370 13.75 -9.27 -13.11
C HIS A 370 12.43 -9.05 -12.34
N ARG A 371 12.54 -8.70 -11.07
CA ARG A 371 11.39 -8.32 -10.26
C ARG A 371 10.80 -7.00 -10.75
N ASN A 372 9.46 -6.92 -10.77
CA ASN A 372 8.70 -5.76 -11.26
C ASN A 372 9.08 -5.37 -12.70
N ASN A 373 9.30 -6.39 -13.54
CA ASN A 373 9.72 -6.29 -14.95
C ASN A 373 8.66 -5.66 -15.87
N TYR A 374 7.40 -5.64 -15.46
CA TYR A 374 6.30 -5.12 -16.26
C TYR A 374 5.70 -3.87 -15.66
N ARG A 375 5.58 -2.80 -16.45
CA ARG A 375 4.86 -1.58 -16.06
C ARG A 375 3.42 -1.65 -16.58
N LEU A 376 2.45 -1.49 -15.68
CA LEU A 376 1.05 -1.43 -16.04
C LEU A 376 0.79 -0.24 -16.99
N PRO A 377 -0.21 -0.34 -17.88
CA PRO A 377 -0.64 0.80 -18.69
C PRO A 377 -1.01 2.00 -17.80
N ALA A 378 -0.82 3.20 -18.36
CA ALA A 378 -1.20 4.42 -17.68
C ALA A 378 -2.70 4.44 -17.35
N SER A 379 -3.05 5.08 -16.27
CA SER A 379 -4.42 5.26 -15.82
C SER A 379 -4.79 6.74 -15.85
N HIS A 380 -6.01 7.02 -16.29
CA HIS A 380 -6.55 8.37 -16.28
C HIS A 380 -8.05 8.35 -16.03
N ARG A 381 -8.56 9.41 -15.42
CA ARG A 381 -9.98 9.50 -15.06
C ARG A 381 -10.43 10.95 -14.96
N LEU A 382 -11.59 11.23 -15.51
CA LEU A 382 -12.29 12.49 -15.34
C LEU A 382 -13.52 12.26 -14.45
N ASN A 383 -13.63 13.04 -13.39
CA ASN A 383 -14.85 13.15 -12.59
C ASN A 383 -15.43 14.55 -12.82
N VAL A 384 -16.74 14.63 -12.96
CA VAL A 384 -17.46 15.90 -13.17
C VAL A 384 -18.67 15.91 -12.25
N GLY A 385 -18.95 17.06 -11.65
CA GLY A 385 -20.12 17.24 -10.81
C GLY A 385 -20.70 18.63 -10.96
N VAL A 386 -22.02 18.72 -10.95
CA VAL A 386 -22.76 19.99 -11.01
C VAL A 386 -23.55 20.14 -9.73
N ASN A 387 -23.42 21.29 -9.09
CA ASN A 387 -24.18 21.68 -7.91
C ASN A 387 -25.29 22.66 -8.26
N PHE A 388 -26.49 22.39 -7.79
CA PHE A 388 -27.64 23.28 -7.85
C PHE A 388 -27.97 23.78 -6.45
N ASN A 389 -27.61 25.03 -6.17
CA ASN A 389 -27.71 25.65 -4.85
C ASN A 389 -28.97 26.50 -4.74
N LYS A 390 -29.69 26.41 -3.63
CA LYS A 390 -30.83 27.27 -3.32
C LYS A 390 -30.80 27.73 -1.87
N LYS A 391 -30.74 29.04 -1.63
CA LYS A 391 -30.95 29.63 -0.32
C LYS A 391 -32.38 29.43 0.13
N THR A 392 -32.58 29.04 1.38
CA THR A 392 -33.87 28.89 2.06
C THR A 392 -33.95 29.83 3.26
N LYS A 393 -35.09 29.94 3.91
CA LYS A 393 -35.25 30.79 5.12
C LYS A 393 -34.31 30.38 6.28
N HIS A 394 -33.96 29.10 6.37
CA HIS A 394 -33.21 28.53 7.51
C HIS A 394 -31.89 27.87 7.08
N GLY A 395 -31.38 28.17 5.83
CA GLY A 395 -30.13 27.57 5.41
C GLY A 395 -29.98 27.50 3.89
N MET A 396 -29.16 26.57 3.43
CA MET A 396 -28.88 26.35 2.01
C MET A 396 -29.07 24.88 1.66
N ARG A 397 -29.83 24.61 0.61
CA ARG A 397 -29.93 23.28 0.00
C ARG A 397 -29.09 23.17 -1.27
N THR A 398 -28.44 22.07 -1.45
CA THR A 398 -27.63 21.76 -2.64
C THR A 398 -28.02 20.38 -3.16
N TRP A 399 -28.32 20.31 -4.46
CA TRP A 399 -28.43 19.08 -5.21
C TRP A 399 -27.13 18.91 -6.01
N ASN A 400 -26.43 17.80 -5.81
CA ASN A 400 -25.25 17.46 -6.60
C ASN A 400 -25.55 16.28 -7.51
N ILE A 401 -25.24 16.42 -8.78
CA ILE A 401 -25.25 15.33 -9.77
C ILE A 401 -23.82 15.19 -10.25
N SER A 402 -23.24 14.02 -10.09
CA SER A 402 -21.84 13.78 -10.46
C SER A 402 -21.63 12.46 -11.19
N LEU A 403 -20.57 12.43 -12.00
CA LEU A 403 -20.12 11.28 -12.75
C LEU A 403 -18.68 10.98 -12.33
N TYR A 404 -18.47 9.83 -11.72
CA TYR A 404 -17.15 9.26 -11.55
C TYR A 404 -16.76 8.57 -12.84
N ASN A 405 -15.51 8.80 -13.29
CA ASN A 405 -14.99 8.21 -14.54
C ASN A 405 -15.88 8.54 -15.75
N ALA A 406 -16.14 9.85 -15.97
CA ALA A 406 -17.14 10.37 -16.90
C ALA A 406 -17.02 9.86 -18.35
N TYR A 407 -15.82 9.52 -18.80
CA TYR A 407 -15.59 8.91 -20.13
C TYR A 407 -15.31 7.39 -20.07
N ASN A 408 -15.64 6.73 -18.94
CA ASN A 408 -15.55 5.28 -18.77
C ASN A 408 -14.18 4.69 -19.12
N ALA A 409 -13.09 5.33 -18.66
CA ALA A 409 -11.74 4.80 -18.89
C ALA A 409 -11.58 3.45 -18.22
N MET A 410 -11.14 2.47 -18.98
CA MET A 410 -10.91 1.09 -18.50
C MET A 410 -9.49 0.97 -17.90
N ASN A 411 -9.28 1.62 -16.75
CA ASN A 411 -8.00 1.65 -16.06
C ASN A 411 -7.65 0.26 -15.49
N PRO A 412 -6.42 -0.22 -15.71
CA PRO A 412 -5.99 -1.51 -15.19
C PRO A 412 -5.87 -1.47 -13.66
N THR A 413 -6.57 -2.36 -13.00
CA THR A 413 -6.42 -2.60 -11.55
C THR A 413 -5.25 -3.54 -11.30
N PHE A 414 -5.21 -4.64 -12.05
CA PHE A 414 -4.08 -5.56 -12.12
C PHE A 414 -4.03 -6.22 -13.50
N VAL A 415 -2.91 -6.88 -13.78
CA VAL A 415 -2.70 -7.65 -15.00
C VAL A 415 -2.28 -9.06 -14.64
N TYR A 416 -2.61 -10.02 -15.52
CA TYR A 416 -2.20 -11.41 -15.38
C TYR A 416 -1.91 -12.04 -16.74
N ARG A 417 -1.01 -13.01 -16.73
CA ARG A 417 -0.71 -13.81 -17.92
C ARG A 417 -1.86 -14.79 -18.16
N SER A 418 -2.26 -14.92 -19.41
CA SER A 418 -3.29 -15.84 -19.88
C SER A 418 -2.90 -16.34 -21.26
N THR A 419 -3.67 -17.25 -21.84
CA THR A 419 -3.52 -17.69 -23.22
C THR A 419 -4.59 -17.07 -24.13
N SER A 420 -4.29 -16.91 -25.40
CA SER A 420 -5.25 -16.43 -26.38
C SER A 420 -6.41 -17.42 -26.53
N LYS A 421 -7.62 -16.92 -26.73
CA LYS A 421 -8.77 -17.80 -27.03
C LYS A 421 -8.63 -18.54 -28.37
N ASN A 422 -7.92 -17.92 -29.32
CA ASN A 422 -7.78 -18.43 -30.70
C ASN A 422 -6.52 -19.29 -30.87
N ASP A 423 -5.56 -19.21 -29.95
CA ASP A 423 -4.31 -19.95 -29.99
C ASP A 423 -3.87 -20.23 -28.54
N PRO A 424 -4.03 -21.48 -28.04
CA PRO A 424 -3.63 -21.84 -26.66
C PRO A 424 -2.13 -21.73 -26.37
N TYR A 425 -1.30 -21.68 -27.41
CA TYR A 425 0.16 -21.53 -27.25
C TYR A 425 0.62 -20.08 -27.24
N LYS A 426 -0.26 -19.12 -27.58
CA LYS A 426 0.06 -17.70 -27.59
C LYS A 426 -0.22 -17.06 -26.25
N PRO A 427 0.83 -16.69 -25.47
CA PRO A 427 0.64 -15.98 -24.21
C PRO A 427 0.13 -14.57 -24.47
N ILE A 428 -0.79 -14.11 -23.65
CA ILE A 428 -1.32 -12.74 -23.67
C ILE A 428 -1.37 -12.20 -22.25
N ILE A 429 -1.25 -10.86 -22.10
CA ILE A 429 -1.47 -10.18 -20.84
C ILE A 429 -2.88 -9.61 -20.84
N LYS A 430 -3.70 -10.06 -19.89
CA LYS A 430 -5.05 -9.54 -19.67
C LYS A 430 -5.03 -8.51 -18.55
N LYS A 431 -5.77 -7.43 -18.72
CA LYS A 431 -6.03 -6.44 -17.68
C LYS A 431 -7.39 -6.64 -17.04
N TYR A 432 -7.47 -6.45 -15.76
CA TYR A 432 -8.70 -6.41 -14.99
C TYR A 432 -9.02 -5.00 -14.57
N THR A 433 -10.26 -4.55 -14.79
CA THR A 433 -10.75 -3.20 -14.46
C THR A 433 -11.96 -3.33 -13.55
N ILE A 434 -11.99 -2.58 -12.44
CA ILE A 434 -13.04 -2.70 -11.42
C ILE A 434 -14.03 -1.54 -11.48
N LEU A 435 -13.58 -0.32 -11.75
CA LEU A 435 -14.38 0.90 -11.59
C LEU A 435 -14.75 1.52 -12.95
N PRO A 436 -15.95 1.20 -13.49
CA PRO A 436 -16.49 1.84 -14.69
C PRO A 436 -17.01 3.26 -14.40
N LEU A 437 -17.78 3.84 -15.33
CA LEU A 437 -18.56 5.04 -15.08
C LEU A 437 -19.59 4.79 -13.98
N ILE A 438 -19.59 5.65 -12.94
CA ILE A 438 -20.54 5.56 -11.81
C ILE A 438 -21.23 6.92 -11.66
N PRO A 439 -22.54 7.02 -11.92
CA PRO A 439 -23.32 8.19 -11.59
C PRO A 439 -23.57 8.26 -10.08
N SER A 440 -23.60 9.46 -9.54
CA SER A 440 -23.91 9.72 -8.12
C SER A 440 -24.82 10.92 -8.00
N PHE A 441 -25.70 10.83 -7.02
CA PHE A 441 -26.66 11.89 -6.68
C PHE A 441 -26.61 12.13 -5.18
N THR A 442 -26.44 13.41 -4.78
CA THR A 442 -26.33 13.79 -3.37
C THR A 442 -27.24 15.01 -3.09
N TYR A 443 -27.98 14.94 -2.00
CA TYR A 443 -28.69 16.06 -1.45
C TYR A 443 -28.07 16.51 -0.12
N THR A 444 -27.76 17.80 -0.03
CA THR A 444 -27.19 18.41 1.18
C THR A 444 -28.05 19.57 1.62
N TYR A 445 -28.39 19.62 2.91
CA TYR A 445 -29.01 20.76 3.54
C TYR A 445 -28.12 21.27 4.67
N LYS A 446 -27.72 22.54 4.61
CA LYS A 446 -26.97 23.23 5.66
C LYS A 446 -27.90 24.24 6.33
N PHE A 447 -28.12 24.09 7.61
CA PHE A 447 -28.89 24.98 8.46
C PHE A 447 -28.01 25.81 9.38
#